data_8142228e0d96cb93de4d1c8aa87d3744
#
_entry.id   8142228e0d96cb93de4d1c8aa87d3744
#
_cell.length_a   1.000
_cell.length_b   1.000
_cell.length_c   1.000
_cell.angle_alpha   90.00
_cell.angle_beta   90.00
_cell.angle_gamma   90.00
#
_symmetry.space_group_name_H-M   'P 1'
#
loop_
_entity.id
_entity.type
_entity.pdbx_description
1 polymer ?
#
loop_
_entity_poly.entity_id
_entity_poly.type
_entity_poly.pdbx_seq_one_letter_code
_entity_poly.pdbx_strand_id
1 'polypeptide(L)'
;GMNPEKDFLQFDCALSYGLVEYLRILEMLNEHGWSSRRCIPHGGHQMSLNIAAGLALHGNESYPGVFQPFGGFADNYAVEDGYVRLPDIPGIGFEAKSDLYSLLSSIGK
;
A
#
# COMPACT_ATOMS: atom_id res chain seq x y z
N GLY A 1 -24.66 3.48 -11.32
CA GLY A 1 -23.31 2.98 -11.49
C GLY A 1 -22.28 3.86 -10.80
N MET A 2 -21.05 3.42 -10.76
CA MET A 2 -19.93 4.19 -10.20
C MET A 2 -19.56 5.39 -11.08
N ASN A 3 -19.13 6.48 -10.46
CA ASN A 3 -18.79 7.73 -11.14
C ASN A 3 -17.31 8.06 -10.94
N PRO A 4 -16.47 8.06 -12.01
CA PRO A 4 -15.03 8.31 -11.92
C PRO A 4 -14.64 9.68 -11.35
N GLU A 5 -15.54 10.66 -11.39
CA GLU A 5 -15.29 12.00 -10.86
C GLU A 5 -15.59 12.14 -9.37
N LYS A 6 -16.39 11.24 -8.80
CA LYS A 6 -16.91 11.34 -7.43
C LYS A 6 -16.48 10.19 -6.53
N ASP A 7 -16.47 8.98 -7.07
CA ASP A 7 -16.25 7.77 -6.29
C ASP A 7 -14.76 7.44 -6.17
N PHE A 8 -14.43 6.67 -5.14
CA PHE A 8 -13.12 6.09 -4.96
C PHE A 8 -13.19 4.57 -5.07
N LEU A 9 -12.17 3.98 -5.64
CA LEU A 9 -12.02 2.54 -5.76
C LEU A 9 -11.00 2.04 -4.77
N GLN A 10 -11.36 1.01 -4.02
CA GLN A 10 -10.50 0.40 -3.03
C GLN A 10 -10.32 -1.08 -3.35
N PHE A 11 -9.16 -1.43 -3.89
CA PHE A 11 -8.82 -2.81 -4.21
C PHE A 11 -7.43 -3.14 -3.70
N ASP A 12 -7.27 -4.37 -3.25
CA ASP A 12 -6.10 -4.85 -2.53
C ASP A 12 -4.97 -5.21 -3.50
N CYS A 13 -3.77 -4.71 -3.26
CA CYS A 13 -2.62 -4.99 -4.10
C CYS A 13 -1.98 -6.36 -3.83
N ALA A 14 -2.19 -6.94 -2.65
CA ALA A 14 -1.71 -8.28 -2.33
C ALA A 14 -2.68 -9.35 -2.81
N LEU A 15 -3.98 -9.20 -2.52
CA LEU A 15 -5.03 -10.13 -2.94
C LEU A 15 -5.26 -10.12 -4.46
N SER A 16 -4.86 -9.06 -5.15
CA SER A 16 -4.84 -8.97 -6.62
C SER A 16 -3.59 -9.61 -7.25
N TYR A 17 -2.91 -10.48 -6.55
CA TYR A 17 -1.68 -11.15 -7.00
C TYR A 17 -0.47 -10.22 -7.21
N GLY A 18 -0.39 -9.11 -6.47
CA GLY A 18 0.77 -8.25 -6.40
C GLY A 18 0.77 -7.09 -7.39
N LEU A 19 1.93 -6.42 -7.50
CA LEU A 19 2.07 -5.17 -8.22
C LEU A 19 1.74 -5.29 -9.72
N VAL A 20 2.13 -6.38 -10.36
CA VAL A 20 1.91 -6.54 -11.82
C VAL A 20 0.43 -6.53 -12.17
N GLU A 21 -0.39 -7.29 -11.43
CA GLU A 21 -1.84 -7.29 -11.66
C GLU A 21 -2.49 -5.97 -11.21
N TYR A 22 -1.97 -5.35 -10.17
CA TYR A 22 -2.43 -4.03 -9.74
C TYR A 22 -2.23 -2.97 -10.83
N LEU A 23 -1.07 -2.97 -11.51
CA LEU A 23 -0.80 -2.08 -12.64
C LEU A 23 -1.74 -2.33 -13.81
N ARG A 24 -2.05 -3.59 -14.13
CA ARG A 24 -3.03 -3.95 -15.17
C ARG A 24 -4.43 -3.44 -14.85
N ILE A 25 -4.84 -3.53 -13.58
CA ILE A 25 -6.13 -2.99 -13.13
C ILE A 25 -6.15 -1.47 -13.29
N LEU A 26 -5.08 -0.77 -12.91
CA LEU A 26 -5.00 0.69 -13.10
C LEU A 26 -5.04 1.10 -14.57
N GLU A 27 -4.38 0.35 -15.45
CA GLU A 27 -4.43 0.57 -16.89
C GLU A 27 -5.86 0.41 -17.43
N MET A 28 -6.52 -0.70 -17.11
CA MET A 28 -7.93 -0.92 -17.45
C MET A 28 -8.84 0.18 -16.92
N LEU A 29 -8.65 0.61 -15.68
CA LEU A 29 -9.43 1.69 -15.08
C LEU A 29 -9.22 3.01 -15.83
N ASN A 30 -7.99 3.31 -16.22
CA ASN A 30 -7.69 4.50 -17.02
C ASN A 30 -8.38 4.49 -18.37
N GLU A 31 -8.43 3.33 -19.06
CA GLU A 31 -9.18 3.14 -20.31
C GLU A 31 -10.69 3.40 -20.14
N HIS A 32 -11.21 3.21 -18.92
CA HIS A 32 -12.61 3.46 -18.58
C HIS A 32 -12.83 4.84 -17.90
N GLY A 33 -11.88 5.75 -18.03
CA GLY A 33 -11.99 7.13 -17.55
C GLY A 33 -11.68 7.35 -16.06
N TRP A 34 -11.10 6.36 -15.37
CA TRP A 34 -10.69 6.49 -13.98
C TRP A 34 -9.25 7.00 -13.87
N SER A 35 -9.03 7.92 -12.96
CA SER A 35 -7.68 8.34 -12.58
C SER A 35 -7.13 7.45 -11.45
N SER A 36 -5.84 7.16 -11.46
CA SER A 36 -5.15 6.51 -10.33
C SER A 36 -5.31 7.28 -9.01
N ARG A 37 -5.51 8.59 -9.09
CA ARG A 37 -5.83 9.44 -7.93
C ARG A 37 -7.22 9.20 -7.32
N ARG A 38 -8.00 8.31 -7.89
CA ARG A 38 -9.27 7.81 -7.35
C ARG A 38 -9.15 6.40 -6.77
N CYS A 39 -7.93 5.89 -6.66
CA CYS A 39 -7.65 4.57 -6.13
C CYS A 39 -6.94 4.68 -4.78
N ILE A 40 -7.34 3.82 -3.85
CA ILE A 40 -6.74 3.63 -2.54
C ILE A 40 -6.50 2.13 -2.39
N PRO A 41 -5.29 1.65 -2.11
CA PRO A 41 -5.10 0.23 -1.85
C PRO A 41 -5.84 -0.19 -0.59
N HIS A 42 -6.57 -1.29 -0.66
CA HIS A 42 -7.05 -1.98 0.54
C HIS A 42 -5.87 -2.67 1.23
N GLY A 43 -5.83 -2.59 2.56
CA GLY A 43 -4.75 -3.18 3.36
C GLY A 43 -3.68 -2.15 3.79
N GLY A 44 -3.66 -1.83 5.07
CA GLY A 44 -2.74 -0.84 5.65
C GLY A 44 -1.40 -1.44 6.04
N HIS A 45 -0.62 -1.91 5.07
CA HIS A 45 0.68 -2.55 5.27
C HIS A 45 1.80 -1.87 4.49
N GLN A 46 3.05 -2.24 4.77
CA GLN A 46 4.24 -1.59 4.21
C GLN A 46 4.31 -1.65 2.68
N MET A 47 3.91 -2.77 2.06
CA MET A 47 3.90 -2.89 0.61
C MET A 47 2.86 -1.96 -0.04
N SER A 48 1.63 -1.94 0.48
CA SER A 48 0.58 -1.06 -0.05
C SER A 48 0.95 0.42 0.04
N LEU A 49 1.61 0.82 1.13
CA LEU A 49 2.11 2.18 1.31
C LEU A 49 3.10 2.58 0.20
N ASN A 50 4.05 1.70 -0.12
CA ASN A 50 5.03 1.94 -1.19
C ASN A 50 4.37 2.00 -2.57
N ILE A 51 3.40 1.12 -2.83
CA ILE A 51 2.62 1.13 -4.08
C ILE A 51 1.82 2.43 -4.20
N ALA A 52 1.14 2.84 -3.14
CA ALA A 52 0.35 4.08 -3.13
C ALA A 52 1.22 5.31 -3.41
N ALA A 53 2.38 5.39 -2.77
CA ALA A 53 3.32 6.49 -2.99
C ALA A 53 3.95 6.45 -4.39
N GLY A 54 4.44 5.30 -4.82
CA GLY A 54 5.11 5.14 -6.11
C GLY A 54 4.21 5.36 -7.32
N LEU A 55 2.92 5.06 -7.21
CA LEU A 55 1.94 5.24 -8.27
C LEU A 55 1.10 6.51 -8.13
N ALA A 56 1.41 7.36 -7.17
CA ALA A 56 0.69 8.60 -6.86
C ALA A 56 -0.83 8.36 -6.71
N LEU A 57 -1.21 7.32 -5.98
CA LEU A 57 -2.60 7.02 -5.66
C LEU A 57 -3.17 8.08 -4.71
N HIS A 58 -4.46 8.01 -4.40
CA HIS A 58 -5.09 8.99 -3.51
C HIS A 58 -4.55 8.95 -2.08
N GLY A 59 -4.28 7.76 -1.58
CA GLY A 59 -3.80 7.53 -0.23
C GLY A 59 -3.60 6.05 0.06
N ASN A 60 -3.43 5.72 1.33
CA ASN A 60 -3.30 4.34 1.80
C ASN A 60 -4.00 4.18 3.16
N GLU A 61 -4.53 3.01 3.43
CA GLU A 61 -5.02 2.68 4.76
C GLU A 61 -3.86 2.55 5.77
N SER A 62 -4.16 2.65 7.05
CA SER A 62 -3.19 2.45 8.12
C SER A 62 -3.74 1.48 9.15
N TYR A 63 -3.04 0.36 9.37
CA TYR A 63 -3.43 -0.69 10.31
C TYR A 63 -2.41 -0.85 11.45
N PRO A 64 -2.24 0.15 12.34
CA PRO A 64 -1.18 0.14 13.34
C PRO A 64 -1.32 -0.97 14.39
N GLY A 65 -2.51 -1.46 14.62
CA GLY A 65 -2.81 -2.47 15.65
C GLY A 65 -3.45 -3.76 15.12
N VAL A 66 -3.55 -3.93 13.80
CA VAL A 66 -4.28 -5.05 13.18
C VAL A 66 -3.35 -5.86 12.29
N PHE A 67 -3.52 -7.19 12.28
CA PHE A 67 -2.77 -8.14 11.45
C PHE A 67 -1.25 -8.13 11.70
N GLN A 68 -0.82 -7.87 12.92
CA GLN A 68 0.61 -7.89 13.25
C GLN A 68 1.20 -9.32 13.15
N PRO A 69 2.47 -9.45 12.70
CA PRO A 69 3.39 -8.37 12.30
C PRO A 69 3.26 -7.91 10.86
N PHE A 70 2.29 -8.40 10.09
CA PHE A 70 2.13 -8.10 8.65
C PHE A 70 1.47 -6.75 8.40
N GLY A 71 0.49 -6.36 9.21
CA GLY A 71 -0.21 -5.07 9.11
C GLY A 71 0.63 -3.90 9.63
N GLY A 72 0.19 -2.69 9.32
CA GLY A 72 0.90 -1.47 9.70
C GLY A 72 2.15 -1.19 8.87
N PHE A 73 2.76 -0.04 9.15
CA PHE A 73 3.97 0.43 8.48
C PHE A 73 5.23 0.02 9.24
N ALA A 74 6.39 0.27 8.64
CA ALA A 74 7.67 0.06 9.28
C ALA A 74 7.79 0.89 10.58
N ASP A 75 8.68 0.45 11.47
CA ASP A 75 8.94 1.14 12.72
C ASP A 75 9.38 2.59 12.45
N ASN A 76 8.94 3.51 13.27
CA ASN A 76 9.22 4.95 13.13
C ASN A 76 8.56 5.66 11.92
N TYR A 77 7.64 5.02 11.21
CA TYR A 77 6.82 5.71 10.23
C TYR A 77 5.61 6.34 10.95
N ALA A 78 5.77 7.59 11.38
CA ALA A 78 4.69 8.32 12.02
C ALA A 78 3.65 8.79 11.00
N VAL A 79 2.38 8.69 11.39
CA VAL A 79 1.28 9.38 10.70
C VAL A 79 1.08 10.73 11.37
N GLU A 80 1.35 11.80 10.65
CA GLU A 80 1.25 13.18 11.13
C GLU A 80 0.25 13.95 10.27
N ASP A 81 -0.73 14.56 10.89
CA ASP A 81 -1.79 15.33 10.19
C ASP A 81 -2.48 14.56 9.04
N GLY A 82 -2.64 13.25 9.18
CA GLY A 82 -3.20 12.37 8.15
C GLY A 82 -2.24 11.97 7.03
N TYR A 83 -0.97 12.27 7.17
CA TYR A 83 0.06 11.95 6.19
C TYR A 83 1.16 11.07 6.79
N VAL A 84 1.76 10.23 5.95
CA VAL A 84 2.98 9.51 6.26
C VAL A 84 4.05 9.85 5.23
N ARG A 85 5.26 10.09 5.71
CA ARG A 85 6.41 10.33 4.83
C ARG A 85 7.24 9.07 4.74
N LEU A 86 7.46 8.60 3.52
CA LEU A 86 8.42 7.52 3.30
C LEU A 86 9.84 8.08 3.43
N PRO A 87 10.74 7.39 4.16
CA PRO A 87 12.14 7.76 4.20
C PRO A 87 12.83 7.47 2.85
N ASP A 88 13.90 8.19 2.57
CA ASP A 88 14.74 7.97 1.40
C ASP A 88 15.70 6.80 1.64
N ILE A 89 15.15 5.59 1.65
CA ILE A 89 15.88 4.34 1.79
C ILE A 89 15.54 3.39 0.64
N PRO A 90 16.47 2.52 0.20
CA PRO A 90 16.19 1.55 -0.86
C PRO A 90 15.13 0.52 -0.46
N GLY A 91 14.37 0.03 -1.44
CA GLY A 91 13.44 -1.07 -1.28
C GLY A 91 12.11 -0.68 -0.63
N ILE A 92 11.35 -1.68 -0.22
CA ILE A 92 10.00 -1.53 0.37
C ILE A 92 10.07 -1.13 1.85
N GLY A 93 11.20 -1.37 2.51
CA GLY A 93 11.40 -1.06 3.93
C GLY A 93 10.94 -2.15 4.90
N PHE A 94 10.83 -3.40 4.47
CA PHE A 94 10.50 -4.52 5.36
C PHE A 94 11.55 -4.74 6.45
N GLU A 95 12.80 -4.44 6.18
CA GLU A 95 13.89 -4.51 7.14
C GLU A 95 13.70 -3.55 8.32
N ALA A 96 13.02 -2.46 8.08
CA ALA A 96 12.69 -1.47 9.12
C ALA A 96 11.38 -1.80 9.88
N LYS A 97 10.72 -2.91 9.56
CA LYS A 97 9.61 -3.48 10.32
C LYS A 97 10.12 -4.66 11.13
N SER A 98 10.70 -4.39 12.29
CA SER A 98 11.54 -5.31 13.06
C SER A 98 10.89 -6.66 13.37
N ASP A 99 9.63 -6.68 13.78
CA ASP A 99 8.92 -7.91 14.12
C ASP A 99 8.69 -8.79 12.88
N LEU A 100 8.31 -8.18 11.75
CA LEU A 100 8.13 -8.89 10.49
C LEU A 100 9.46 -9.41 9.95
N TYR A 101 10.50 -8.59 9.98
CA TYR A 101 11.83 -8.98 9.53
C TYR A 101 12.40 -10.14 10.34
N SER A 102 12.21 -10.11 11.67
CA SER A 102 12.61 -11.19 12.55
C SER A 102 11.89 -12.50 12.23
N LEU A 103 10.57 -12.44 12.00
CA LEU A 103 9.78 -13.59 11.60
C LEU A 103 10.27 -14.18 10.27
N LEU A 104 10.39 -13.36 9.23
CA LEU A 104 10.83 -13.80 7.89
C LEU A 104 12.26 -14.37 7.92
N SER A 105 13.15 -13.76 8.68
CA SER A 105 14.54 -14.25 8.86
C SER A 105 14.60 -15.61 9.56
N SER A 106 13.62 -15.94 10.41
CA SER A 106 13.54 -17.22 11.09
C SER A 106 13.07 -18.36 10.18
N ILE A 107 12.26 -18.05 9.17
CA ILE A 107 11.72 -19.05 8.21
C ILE A 107 12.79 -19.47 7.20
N GLY A 108 13.72 -18.59 6.86
CA GLY A 108 14.79 -18.84 5.89
C GLY A 108 15.99 -19.63 6.44
N LYS A 109 15.92 -20.08 7.68
CA LYS A 109 16.95 -20.90 8.35
C LYS A 109 16.50 -22.35 8.43
#